data_dae3c3d5b2c576c8b4f88591377317c1
#
_entry.id   dae3c3d5b2c576c8b4f88591377317c1
#
_cell.length_a   1.000
_cell.length_b   1.000
_cell.length_c   1.000
_cell.angle_alpha   90.00
_cell.angle_beta   90.00
_cell.angle_gamma   90.00
#
_symmetry.space_group_name_H-M   'P 1'
#
loop_
_entity.id
_entity.type
_entity.pdbx_description
1 polymer ?
#
loop_
_entity_poly.entity_id
_entity_poly.type
_entity_poly.pdbx_seq_one_letter_code
_entity_poly.pdbx_strand_id
1 'polypeptide(L)'
;MAGPSEQDKLAENWNPGTAGEGDGIPADWAAMLEADASKAAADDGVDRVLNQDEIDSLLGFDASMASNVELTGVQALINSALVSYERLPMLEIVFDRLVRLTTTSLRNFTSDNVEVSMESISSVRFGDYLNSIPLPAILSVIKAEEWDNFGLLTVDSNLIYSMIDVLLGGRRVGGQIRVEGRPYTTIEMALARRMIEVLLEDTHKAFAPVTEVNFKLERLETNPRFAAISRP
;
A
#
# COMPACT_ATOMS: atom_id res chain seq x y z
N MET A 1 -32.79 14.75 -57.52
CA MET A 1 -33.27 15.62 -56.44
C MET A 1 -34.03 14.73 -55.46
N ALA A 2 -33.34 14.31 -54.41
CA ALA A 2 -33.95 13.51 -53.33
C ALA A 2 -34.35 14.48 -52.22
N GLY A 3 -35.63 14.43 -51.80
CA GLY A 3 -36.18 15.24 -50.71
C GLY A 3 -35.66 14.78 -49.36
N PRO A 4 -35.71 15.64 -48.32
CA PRO A 4 -35.15 15.36 -47.01
C PRO A 4 -35.96 14.24 -46.33
N SER A 5 -35.21 13.36 -45.60
CA SER A 5 -35.73 12.21 -44.90
C SER A 5 -36.58 12.60 -43.67
N GLU A 6 -37.50 11.74 -43.28
CA GLU A 6 -38.41 11.94 -42.14
C GLU A 6 -37.67 12.21 -40.83
N GLN A 7 -36.39 11.84 -40.72
CA GLN A 7 -35.57 12.12 -39.55
C GLN A 7 -35.12 13.59 -39.43
N ASP A 8 -35.03 14.32 -40.54
CA ASP A 8 -34.67 15.75 -40.51
C ASP A 8 -35.80 16.64 -40.01
N LYS A 9 -37.05 16.15 -40.05
CA LYS A 9 -38.21 16.91 -39.57
C LYS A 9 -38.44 16.83 -38.07
N LEU A 10 -37.79 15.87 -37.39
CA LEU A 10 -37.90 15.72 -35.93
C LEU A 10 -36.88 16.57 -35.18
N ALA A 11 -35.82 17.01 -35.83
CA ALA A 11 -34.76 17.82 -35.19
C ALA A 11 -35.09 19.32 -35.15
N GLU A 12 -36.04 19.80 -35.95
CA GLU A 12 -36.30 21.25 -36.11
C GLU A 12 -37.30 21.82 -35.08
N ASN A 13 -37.88 20.99 -34.20
CA ASN A 13 -38.89 21.43 -33.25
C ASN A 13 -38.48 21.25 -31.76
N TRP A 14 -37.20 21.15 -31.47
CA TRP A 14 -36.72 21.16 -30.10
C TRP A 14 -36.20 22.53 -29.68
N ASN A 15 -37.04 23.27 -28.96
CA ASN A 15 -36.69 24.60 -28.40
C ASN A 15 -36.43 24.44 -26.88
N PRO A 16 -35.18 24.59 -26.38
CA PRO A 16 -34.84 24.41 -24.97
C PRO A 16 -35.10 25.65 -24.09
N GLY A 17 -36.03 26.50 -24.43
CA GLY A 17 -36.16 27.84 -23.87
C GLY A 17 -37.45 28.22 -23.16
N THR A 18 -38.33 27.28 -22.74
CA THR A 18 -39.48 27.64 -21.89
C THR A 18 -39.68 26.59 -20.78
N ALA A 19 -38.93 26.74 -19.70
CA ALA A 19 -39.30 26.17 -18.42
C ALA A 19 -40.46 26.98 -17.86
N GLY A 20 -41.70 26.62 -18.22
CA GLY A 20 -42.94 27.13 -17.65
C GLY A 20 -43.42 26.16 -16.58
N GLU A 21 -43.73 26.72 -15.42
CA GLU A 21 -44.39 26.05 -14.29
C GLU A 21 -45.61 25.25 -14.72
N GLY A 22 -45.74 23.99 -14.25
CA GLY A 22 -46.96 23.25 -14.11
C GLY A 22 -47.26 22.22 -15.19
N ASP A 23 -46.56 21.09 -15.17
CA ASP A 23 -47.11 19.84 -15.67
C ASP A 23 -46.90 18.76 -14.59
N GLY A 24 -47.89 18.67 -13.73
CA GLY A 24 -48.05 17.54 -12.85
C GLY A 24 -48.21 16.27 -13.68
N ILE A 25 -47.54 15.22 -13.28
CA ILE A 25 -47.67 13.86 -13.79
C ILE A 25 -49.19 13.59 -14.00
N PRO A 26 -49.63 13.12 -15.18
CA PRO A 26 -51.02 12.78 -15.41
C PRO A 26 -51.57 11.95 -14.27
N ALA A 27 -52.79 12.27 -13.79
CA ALA A 27 -53.38 11.62 -12.62
C ALA A 27 -53.45 10.08 -12.74
N ASP A 28 -53.54 9.57 -13.96
CA ASP A 28 -53.49 8.14 -14.24
C ASP A 28 -52.10 7.50 -13.95
N TRP A 29 -51.04 8.25 -14.13
CA TRP A 29 -49.70 7.78 -13.81
C TRP A 29 -49.40 7.86 -12.32
N ALA A 30 -49.89 8.87 -11.62
CA ALA A 30 -49.77 8.99 -10.18
C ALA A 30 -50.54 7.83 -9.48
N ALA A 31 -51.73 7.51 -9.95
CA ALA A 31 -52.50 6.38 -9.43
C ALA A 31 -51.86 5.01 -9.71
N MET A 32 -51.14 4.88 -10.82
CA MET A 32 -50.41 3.65 -11.17
C MET A 32 -49.15 3.47 -10.30
N LEU A 33 -48.45 4.56 -9.98
CA LEU A 33 -47.30 4.56 -9.06
C LEU A 33 -47.72 4.26 -7.61
N GLU A 34 -48.87 4.78 -7.15
CA GLU A 34 -49.40 4.45 -5.82
C GLU A 34 -49.92 3.00 -5.74
N ALA A 35 -50.43 2.46 -6.81
CA ALA A 35 -50.86 1.05 -6.88
C ALA A 35 -49.68 0.08 -6.86
N ASP A 36 -48.57 0.43 -7.50
CA ASP A 36 -47.31 -0.37 -7.47
C ASP A 36 -46.64 -0.26 -6.10
N ALA A 37 -46.62 0.90 -5.48
CA ALA A 37 -46.04 1.08 -4.13
C ALA A 37 -46.84 0.30 -3.07
N SER A 38 -48.18 0.18 -3.20
CA SER A 38 -49.02 -0.60 -2.28
C SER A 38 -48.92 -2.11 -2.51
N LYS A 39 -48.56 -2.54 -3.73
CA LYS A 39 -48.34 -3.95 -4.07
C LYS A 39 -46.96 -4.46 -3.61
N ALA A 40 -45.96 -3.58 -3.57
CA ALA A 40 -44.61 -3.89 -3.08
C ALA A 40 -44.57 -4.08 -1.54
N ALA A 41 -45.57 -3.62 -0.81
CA ALA A 41 -45.64 -3.78 0.64
C ALA A 41 -46.28 -5.11 1.13
N ALA A 42 -46.70 -6.00 0.23
CA ALA A 42 -47.45 -7.19 0.58
C ALA A 42 -46.83 -8.52 0.11
N ASP A 43 -45.66 -8.50 -0.51
CA ASP A 43 -45.01 -9.75 -0.95
C ASP A 43 -43.68 -9.96 -0.22
N ASP A 44 -43.73 -10.78 0.80
CA ASP A 44 -42.59 -11.26 1.60
C ASP A 44 -42.00 -12.48 0.88
N GLY A 45 -41.09 -12.24 -0.07
CA GLY A 45 -40.30 -13.32 -0.68
C GLY A 45 -39.79 -13.06 -2.10
N VAL A 46 -38.47 -12.87 -2.19
CA VAL A 46 -37.65 -13.07 -3.40
C VAL A 46 -37.85 -12.07 -4.53
N ASP A 47 -36.97 -11.12 -4.58
CA ASP A 47 -36.62 -10.06 -5.55
C ASP A 47 -36.88 -8.64 -5.03
N ARG A 48 -36.22 -8.32 -3.91
CA ARG A 48 -36.15 -6.93 -3.46
C ARG A 48 -35.18 -6.19 -4.39
N VAL A 49 -35.72 -5.46 -5.36
CA VAL A 49 -34.95 -4.49 -6.13
C VAL A 49 -34.47 -3.42 -5.17
N LEU A 50 -33.17 -3.37 -4.96
CA LEU A 50 -32.52 -2.38 -4.10
C LEU A 50 -32.82 -0.97 -4.60
N ASN A 51 -33.23 -0.09 -3.70
CA ASN A 51 -33.44 1.32 -4.01
C ASN A 51 -32.09 1.98 -4.35
N GLN A 52 -32.10 3.05 -5.16
CA GLN A 52 -30.89 3.76 -5.57
C GLN A 52 -30.07 4.21 -4.35
N ASP A 53 -30.72 4.69 -3.28
CA ASP A 53 -30.07 5.08 -2.03
C ASP A 53 -29.40 3.89 -1.30
N GLU A 54 -29.99 2.70 -1.38
CA GLU A 54 -29.38 1.46 -0.85
C GLU A 54 -28.19 1.03 -1.70
N ILE A 55 -28.28 1.18 -3.02
CA ILE A 55 -27.18 0.90 -3.95
C ILE A 55 -26.03 1.89 -3.71
N ASP A 56 -26.31 3.18 -3.57
CA ASP A 56 -25.32 4.21 -3.32
C ASP A 56 -24.66 4.03 -1.94
N SER A 57 -25.43 3.64 -0.93
CA SER A 57 -24.91 3.30 0.41
C SER A 57 -24.01 2.04 0.37
N LEU A 58 -24.38 1.02 -0.39
CA LEU A 58 -23.59 -0.20 -0.56
C LEU A 58 -22.31 0.06 -1.37
N LEU A 59 -22.36 1.00 -2.31
CA LEU A 59 -21.20 1.42 -3.11
C LEU A 59 -20.33 2.47 -2.41
N GLY A 60 -20.79 3.00 -1.25
CA GLY A 60 -20.04 3.99 -0.49
C GLY A 60 -20.10 5.41 -1.06
N PHE A 61 -21.11 5.73 -1.87
CA PHE A 61 -21.34 7.06 -2.44
C PHE A 61 -22.20 7.98 -1.56
N ASP A 62 -22.25 7.77 -0.24
CA ASP A 62 -22.98 8.68 0.65
C ASP A 62 -22.26 10.03 0.73
N ALA A 63 -22.75 10.99 -0.04
CA ALA A 63 -22.15 12.32 -0.23
C ALA A 63 -22.27 13.25 0.99
N SER A 64 -22.80 12.78 2.11
CA SER A 64 -23.05 13.62 3.29
C SER A 64 -21.96 13.56 4.38
N MET A 65 -20.89 12.77 4.22
CA MET A 65 -19.81 12.66 5.22
C MET A 65 -18.41 12.94 4.66
N ALA A 66 -18.17 14.14 4.21
CA ALA A 66 -16.86 14.61 3.76
C ALA A 66 -15.90 15.00 4.91
N SER A 67 -15.96 14.38 6.10
CA SER A 67 -15.04 14.72 7.20
C SER A 67 -14.54 13.58 8.08
N ASN A 68 -14.98 12.33 7.86
CA ASN A 68 -14.32 11.16 8.47
C ASN A 68 -14.43 10.00 7.48
N VAL A 69 -13.33 9.67 6.83
CA VAL A 69 -13.25 8.51 5.92
C VAL A 69 -13.24 7.23 6.77
N GLU A 70 -14.37 6.89 7.37
CA GLU A 70 -14.65 5.51 7.72
C GLU A 70 -15.04 4.81 6.41
N LEU A 71 -14.13 3.98 5.92
CA LEU A 71 -14.36 3.11 4.76
C LEU A 71 -15.52 2.17 5.07
N THR A 72 -16.74 2.56 4.70
CA THR A 72 -17.97 1.79 4.93
C THR A 72 -18.34 1.00 3.69
N GLY A 73 -18.99 -0.15 3.89
CA GLY A 73 -19.54 -0.97 2.82
C GLY A 73 -18.52 -1.85 2.08
N VAL A 74 -18.68 -1.97 0.76
CA VAL A 74 -17.88 -2.85 -0.10
C VAL A 74 -16.37 -2.49 -0.08
N GLN A 75 -16.03 -1.20 0.05
CA GLN A 75 -14.63 -0.76 0.17
C GLN A 75 -13.99 -1.24 1.47
N ALA A 76 -14.73 -1.23 2.59
CA ALA A 76 -14.25 -1.78 3.86
C ALA A 76 -14.05 -3.30 3.75
N LEU A 77 -14.96 -4.02 3.08
CA LEU A 77 -14.81 -5.44 2.81
C LEU A 77 -13.64 -5.76 1.88
N ILE A 78 -13.47 -4.98 0.81
CA ILE A 78 -12.32 -5.14 -0.10
C ILE A 78 -11.01 -4.84 0.64
N ASN A 79 -10.96 -3.78 1.44
CA ASN A 79 -9.78 -3.46 2.23
C ASN A 79 -9.51 -4.49 3.33
N SER A 80 -10.55 -5.00 4.02
CA SER A 80 -10.39 -6.06 5.02
C SER A 80 -9.99 -7.40 4.39
N ALA A 81 -10.49 -7.72 3.21
CA ALA A 81 -10.09 -8.92 2.48
C ALA A 81 -8.65 -8.83 1.91
N LEU A 82 -8.21 -7.60 1.56
CA LEU A 82 -6.82 -7.34 1.13
C LEU A 82 -5.85 -7.23 2.30
N VAL A 83 -6.31 -6.89 3.48
CA VAL A 83 -5.56 -6.86 4.74
C VAL A 83 -6.07 -7.97 5.64
N SER A 84 -6.14 -9.19 5.12
CA SER A 84 -6.28 -10.37 5.97
C SER A 84 -4.98 -10.52 6.74
N TYR A 85 -4.94 -9.92 7.92
CA TYR A 85 -3.81 -9.96 8.83
C TYR A 85 -3.78 -11.35 9.49
N GLU A 86 -3.29 -12.31 8.77
CA GLU A 86 -2.85 -13.56 9.39
C GLU A 86 -1.57 -13.28 10.18
N ARG A 87 -1.68 -13.26 11.50
CA ARG A 87 -0.50 -13.33 12.36
C ARG A 87 0.29 -14.58 11.97
N LEU A 88 1.55 -14.38 11.61
CA LEU A 88 2.46 -15.47 11.30
C LEU A 88 3.39 -15.71 12.50
N PRO A 89 2.95 -16.52 13.50
CA PRO A 89 3.71 -16.70 14.75
C PRO A 89 5.11 -17.27 14.49
N MET A 90 5.26 -18.09 13.45
CA MET A 90 6.57 -18.63 13.07
C MET A 90 7.51 -17.51 12.56
N LEU A 91 6.96 -16.52 11.88
CA LEU A 91 7.75 -15.38 11.41
C LEU A 91 8.22 -14.51 12.58
N GLU A 92 7.38 -14.29 13.58
CA GLU A 92 7.76 -13.59 14.82
C GLU A 92 8.96 -14.26 15.49
N ILE A 93 8.94 -15.60 15.62
CA ILE A 93 10.06 -16.38 16.20
C ILE A 93 11.35 -16.24 15.38
N VAL A 94 11.22 -16.27 14.04
CA VAL A 94 12.38 -16.10 13.14
C VAL A 94 12.97 -14.71 13.31
N PHE A 95 12.15 -13.66 13.36
CA PHE A 95 12.62 -12.29 13.52
C PHE A 95 13.19 -12.03 14.92
N ASP A 96 12.65 -12.61 15.98
CA ASP A 96 13.26 -12.56 17.32
C ASP A 96 14.66 -13.17 17.35
N ARG A 97 14.86 -14.26 16.61
CA ARG A 97 16.18 -14.86 16.44
C ARG A 97 17.08 -13.98 15.62
N LEU A 98 16.56 -13.39 14.51
CA LEU A 98 17.29 -12.47 13.64
C LEU A 98 17.81 -11.28 14.45
N VAL A 99 17.00 -10.64 15.27
CA VAL A 99 17.36 -9.51 16.12
C VAL A 99 18.58 -9.83 17.00
N ARG A 100 18.60 -11.02 17.62
CA ARG A 100 19.75 -11.45 18.46
C ARG A 100 21.02 -11.67 17.66
N LEU A 101 20.90 -12.33 16.49
CA LEU A 101 22.05 -12.57 15.60
C LEU A 101 22.60 -11.25 15.08
N THR A 102 21.71 -10.39 14.53
CA THR A 102 22.09 -9.08 13.98
C THR A 102 22.71 -8.17 15.02
N THR A 103 22.19 -8.15 16.25
CA THR A 103 22.82 -7.38 17.35
C THR A 103 24.26 -7.81 17.53
N THR A 104 24.54 -9.12 17.55
CA THR A 104 25.90 -9.65 17.73
C THR A 104 26.79 -9.34 16.52
N SER A 105 26.28 -9.57 15.32
CA SER A 105 27.03 -9.36 14.09
C SER A 105 27.35 -7.88 13.85
N LEU A 106 26.40 -6.98 14.12
CA LEU A 106 26.63 -5.53 14.00
C LEU A 106 27.62 -5.01 15.05
N ARG A 107 27.56 -5.51 16.30
CA ARG A 107 28.59 -5.18 17.31
C ARG A 107 30.00 -5.59 16.86
N ASN A 108 30.12 -6.78 16.30
CA ASN A 108 31.39 -7.26 15.76
C ASN A 108 31.84 -6.45 14.54
N PHE A 109 30.90 -6.10 13.67
CA PHE A 109 31.17 -5.33 12.46
C PHE A 109 31.63 -3.89 12.76
N THR A 110 30.97 -3.23 13.71
CA THR A 110 31.29 -1.84 14.09
C THR A 110 32.34 -1.73 15.19
N SER A 111 32.58 -2.80 15.95
CA SER A 111 33.33 -2.77 17.20
C SER A 111 32.78 -1.76 18.21
N ASP A 112 31.46 -1.51 18.16
CA ASP A 112 30.75 -0.57 19.05
C ASP A 112 29.53 -1.27 19.67
N ASN A 113 28.95 -0.65 20.69
CA ASN A 113 27.78 -1.19 21.35
C ASN A 113 26.51 -0.85 20.54
N VAL A 114 26.10 -1.78 19.70
CA VAL A 114 24.86 -1.70 18.90
C VAL A 114 23.77 -2.55 19.56
N GLU A 115 22.57 -2.03 19.64
CA GLU A 115 21.39 -2.75 20.07
C GLU A 115 20.33 -2.70 18.95
N VAL A 116 19.77 -3.86 18.63
CA VAL A 116 18.71 -4.01 17.62
C VAL A 116 17.47 -4.50 18.33
N SER A 117 16.32 -3.95 17.97
CA SER A 117 15.01 -4.37 18.45
C SER A 117 14.02 -4.46 17.28
N MET A 118 13.05 -5.35 17.40
CA MET A 118 11.95 -5.43 16.46
C MET A 118 10.84 -4.48 16.90
N GLU A 119 10.38 -3.62 16.00
CA GLU A 119 9.31 -2.67 16.28
C GLU A 119 7.94 -3.30 16.00
N SER A 120 7.69 -3.71 14.76
CA SER A 120 6.42 -4.34 14.37
C SER A 120 6.57 -5.17 13.10
N ILE A 121 5.65 -6.12 12.94
CA ILE A 121 5.44 -6.86 11.69
C ILE A 121 4.04 -6.51 11.21
N SER A 122 3.91 -6.00 10.00
CA SER A 122 2.63 -5.59 9.45
C SER A 122 2.50 -6.00 7.98
N SER A 123 1.26 -6.21 7.55
CA SER A 123 0.94 -6.43 6.13
C SER A 123 0.60 -5.09 5.48
N VAL A 124 1.30 -4.77 4.40
CA VAL A 124 1.10 -3.52 3.66
C VAL A 124 1.12 -3.81 2.16
N ARG A 125 0.47 -2.95 1.38
CA ARG A 125 0.59 -3.03 -0.08
C ARG A 125 1.98 -2.55 -0.48
N PHE A 126 2.56 -3.21 -1.48
CA PHE A 126 3.92 -2.88 -1.92
C PHE A 126 4.06 -1.42 -2.41
N GLY A 127 3.06 -0.90 -3.12
CA GLY A 127 3.03 0.50 -3.55
C GLY A 127 3.00 1.50 -2.39
N ASP A 128 2.20 1.22 -1.36
CA ASP A 128 2.12 2.05 -0.15
C ASP A 128 3.44 2.00 0.63
N TYR A 129 4.06 0.82 0.72
CA TYR A 129 5.39 0.68 1.32
C TYR A 129 6.44 1.53 0.59
N LEU A 130 6.51 1.46 -0.76
CA LEU A 130 7.46 2.28 -1.54
C LEU A 130 7.26 3.78 -1.33
N ASN A 131 6.00 4.23 -1.20
CA ASN A 131 5.68 5.63 -0.95
C ASN A 131 5.99 6.08 0.49
N SER A 132 6.02 5.15 1.44
CA SER A 132 6.32 5.44 2.85
C SER A 132 7.81 5.55 3.16
N ILE A 133 8.70 5.16 2.24
CA ILE A 133 10.14 5.16 2.45
C ILE A 133 10.67 6.60 2.56
N PRO A 134 11.26 6.99 3.71
CA PRO A 134 11.88 8.31 3.84
C PRO A 134 13.15 8.39 2.99
N LEU A 135 13.25 9.40 2.15
CA LEU A 135 14.43 9.64 1.33
C LEU A 135 15.35 10.69 1.96
N PRO A 136 16.67 10.55 1.82
CA PRO A 136 17.43 9.52 1.11
C PRO A 136 17.52 8.19 1.88
N ALA A 137 17.46 7.05 1.19
CA ALA A 137 17.62 5.71 1.73
C ALA A 137 18.39 4.82 0.75
N ILE A 138 18.99 3.74 1.24
CA ILE A 138 19.51 2.67 0.38
C ILE A 138 18.50 1.52 0.37
N LEU A 139 18.07 1.18 -0.84
CA LEU A 139 17.13 0.09 -1.11
C LEU A 139 17.94 -1.08 -1.68
N SER A 140 17.91 -2.19 -0.97
CA SER A 140 18.63 -3.39 -1.34
C SER A 140 17.66 -4.42 -1.87
N VAL A 141 17.73 -4.70 -3.16
CA VAL A 141 16.97 -5.79 -3.76
C VAL A 141 17.70 -7.08 -3.44
N ILE A 142 17.02 -7.98 -2.74
CA ILE A 142 17.54 -9.27 -2.31
C ILE A 142 16.80 -10.38 -3.05
N LYS A 143 17.50 -11.44 -3.40
CA LYS A 143 16.93 -12.65 -3.99
C LYS A 143 16.98 -13.80 -2.99
N ALA A 144 15.84 -14.44 -2.74
CA ALA A 144 15.76 -15.72 -2.04
C ALA A 144 15.87 -16.82 -3.10
N GLU A 145 17.03 -17.51 -3.16
CA GLU A 145 17.33 -18.41 -4.28
C GLU A 145 16.36 -19.58 -4.33
N GLU A 146 16.10 -20.22 -3.21
CA GLU A 146 15.26 -21.42 -3.13
C GLU A 146 13.78 -21.14 -3.39
N TRP A 147 13.35 -19.91 -3.14
CA TRP A 147 11.96 -19.49 -3.40
C TRP A 147 11.78 -18.82 -4.76
N ASP A 148 12.88 -18.56 -5.48
CA ASP A 148 12.90 -17.78 -6.73
C ASP A 148 12.11 -16.47 -6.65
N ASN A 149 12.18 -15.83 -5.49
CA ASN A 149 11.45 -14.60 -5.19
C ASN A 149 12.42 -13.50 -4.73
N PHE A 150 11.93 -12.27 -4.85
CA PHE A 150 12.67 -11.08 -4.44
C PHE A 150 12.08 -10.47 -3.18
N GLY A 151 12.95 -9.88 -2.37
CA GLY A 151 12.60 -9.06 -1.22
C GLY A 151 13.25 -7.69 -1.34
N LEU A 152 12.79 -6.75 -0.52
CA LEU A 152 13.35 -5.42 -0.44
C LEU A 152 13.75 -5.12 1.01
N LEU A 153 15.03 -4.81 1.21
CA LEU A 153 15.57 -4.32 2.47
C LEU A 153 15.88 -2.84 2.33
N THR A 154 15.22 -2.00 3.11
CA THR A 154 15.44 -0.56 3.11
C THR A 154 16.27 -0.17 4.33
N VAL A 155 17.33 0.60 4.10
CA VAL A 155 18.20 1.13 5.13
C VAL A 155 18.13 2.64 5.14
N ASP A 156 17.76 3.20 6.29
CA ASP A 156 17.66 4.66 6.47
C ASP A 156 19.05 5.33 6.48
N SER A 157 19.09 6.56 5.98
CA SER A 157 20.30 7.38 5.92
C SER A 157 20.95 7.59 7.27
N ASN A 158 20.17 7.79 8.32
CA ASN A 158 20.70 8.01 9.66
C ASN A 158 21.51 6.81 10.15
N LEU A 159 21.02 5.60 9.88
CA LEU A 159 21.76 4.38 10.20
C LEU A 159 23.04 4.29 9.37
N ILE A 160 22.95 4.54 8.06
CA ILE A 160 24.10 4.47 7.16
C ILE A 160 25.21 5.43 7.61
N TYR A 161 24.89 6.71 7.82
CA TYR A 161 25.89 7.69 8.24
C TYR A 161 26.42 7.42 9.65
N SER A 162 25.57 6.94 10.58
CA SER A 162 26.01 6.53 11.91
C SER A 162 27.03 5.39 11.86
N MET A 163 26.75 4.38 11.03
CA MET A 163 27.63 3.23 10.84
C MET A 163 28.96 3.63 10.20
N ILE A 164 28.90 4.47 9.17
CA ILE A 164 30.10 4.97 8.47
C ILE A 164 30.96 5.79 9.42
N ASP A 165 30.35 6.68 10.21
CA ASP A 165 31.07 7.49 11.19
C ASP A 165 31.84 6.60 12.19
N VAL A 166 31.17 5.60 12.75
CA VAL A 166 31.81 4.64 13.67
C VAL A 166 32.93 3.85 12.99
N LEU A 167 32.71 3.34 11.78
CA LEU A 167 33.68 2.54 11.04
C LEU A 167 34.92 3.37 10.63
N LEU A 168 34.76 4.66 10.39
CA LEU A 168 35.84 5.58 10.09
C LEU A 168 36.53 6.15 11.34
N GLY A 169 36.15 5.70 12.54
CA GLY A 169 36.74 6.08 13.81
C GLY A 169 36.16 7.35 14.40
N GLY A 170 35.00 7.81 13.94
CA GLY A 170 34.24 8.91 14.53
C GLY A 170 33.80 8.52 15.94
N ARG A 171 34.17 9.32 16.95
CA ARG A 171 33.61 9.19 18.29
C ARG A 171 32.39 10.09 18.37
N ARG A 172 31.23 9.52 18.67
CA ARG A 172 30.01 10.29 18.90
C ARG A 172 30.21 11.30 20.04
N VAL A 173 30.59 12.50 19.70
CA VAL A 173 30.45 13.66 20.57
C VAL A 173 29.14 14.33 20.16
N GLY A 174 27.99 13.82 20.66
CA GLY A 174 26.72 14.55 20.79
C GLY A 174 26.16 15.34 19.58
N GLY A 175 26.70 15.20 18.39
CA GLY A 175 26.26 15.92 17.20
C GLY A 175 25.14 15.18 16.47
N GLN A 176 24.05 15.87 16.16
CA GLN A 176 23.06 15.36 15.21
C GLN A 176 23.75 15.14 13.86
N ILE A 177 23.70 13.91 13.35
CA ILE A 177 24.16 13.61 12.00
C ILE A 177 23.27 14.42 11.04
N ARG A 178 23.89 15.38 10.36
CA ARG A 178 23.20 16.18 9.36
C ARG A 178 23.08 15.33 8.10
N VAL A 179 21.90 14.77 7.87
CA VAL A 179 21.62 14.09 6.62
C VAL A 179 21.53 15.17 5.53
N GLU A 180 22.64 15.34 4.80
CA GLU A 180 22.65 16.16 3.61
C GLU A 180 22.01 15.33 2.49
N GLY A 181 21.03 15.88 1.77
CA GLY A 181 20.36 15.21 0.67
C GLY A 181 21.23 14.96 -0.56
N ARG A 182 22.54 14.71 -0.33
CA ARG A 182 23.53 14.41 -1.37
C ARG A 182 23.51 12.92 -1.73
N PRO A 183 23.90 12.55 -2.95
CA PRO A 183 24.08 11.16 -3.32
C PRO A 183 25.18 10.51 -2.48
N TYR A 184 25.03 9.20 -2.20
CA TYR A 184 26.03 8.42 -1.49
C TYR A 184 27.31 8.29 -2.32
N THR A 185 28.44 8.36 -1.65
CA THR A 185 29.76 8.13 -2.27
C THR A 185 29.99 6.63 -2.50
N THR A 186 30.96 6.30 -3.34
CA THR A 186 31.35 4.91 -3.61
C THR A 186 31.78 4.17 -2.33
N ILE A 187 32.46 4.86 -1.40
CA ILE A 187 32.88 4.27 -0.12
C ILE A 187 31.65 3.98 0.76
N GLU A 188 30.75 4.93 0.88
CA GLU A 188 29.50 4.76 1.64
C GLU A 188 28.66 3.60 1.10
N MET A 189 28.54 3.49 -0.22
CA MET A 189 27.86 2.37 -0.86
C MET A 189 28.55 1.02 -0.63
N ALA A 190 29.88 0.99 -0.64
CA ALA A 190 30.65 -0.22 -0.36
C ALA A 190 30.52 -0.69 1.09
N LEU A 191 30.55 0.23 2.05
CA LEU A 191 30.33 -0.06 3.47
C LEU A 191 28.89 -0.51 3.74
N ALA A 192 27.91 0.16 3.15
CA ALA A 192 26.52 -0.24 3.24
C ALA A 192 26.28 -1.65 2.65
N ARG A 193 26.86 -1.95 1.48
CA ARG A 193 26.84 -3.29 0.88
C ARG A 193 27.37 -4.34 1.86
N ARG A 194 28.51 -4.08 2.47
CA ARG A 194 29.12 -5.03 3.41
C ARG A 194 28.25 -5.25 4.65
N MET A 195 27.65 -4.20 5.18
CA MET A 195 26.68 -4.29 6.29
C MET A 195 25.47 -5.16 5.90
N ILE A 196 24.91 -4.91 4.71
CA ILE A 196 23.74 -5.65 4.21
C ILE A 196 24.09 -7.12 4.01
N GLU A 197 25.26 -7.46 3.48
CA GLU A 197 25.72 -8.84 3.35
C GLU A 197 25.77 -9.56 4.71
N VAL A 198 26.22 -8.90 5.76
CA VAL A 198 26.19 -9.44 7.14
C VAL A 198 24.76 -9.67 7.61
N LEU A 199 23.85 -8.73 7.35
CA LEU A 199 22.43 -8.89 7.69
C LEU A 199 21.76 -10.06 6.95
N LEU A 200 22.10 -10.27 5.69
CA LEU A 200 21.58 -11.38 4.88
C LEU A 200 22.09 -12.73 5.37
N GLU A 201 23.35 -12.80 5.80
CA GLU A 201 23.91 -14.02 6.42
C GLU A 201 23.19 -14.35 7.73
N ASP A 202 22.91 -13.35 8.56
CA ASP A 202 22.15 -13.53 9.80
C ASP A 202 20.69 -13.93 9.51
N THR A 203 20.10 -13.38 8.44
CA THR A 203 18.75 -13.75 7.99
C THR A 203 18.72 -15.22 7.57
N HIS A 204 19.69 -15.69 6.80
CA HIS A 204 19.84 -17.11 6.46
C HIS A 204 19.89 -17.99 7.71
N LYS A 205 20.73 -17.63 8.68
CA LYS A 205 20.85 -18.36 9.96
C LYS A 205 19.56 -18.34 10.79
N ALA A 206 18.82 -17.22 10.72
CA ALA A 206 17.55 -17.08 11.44
C ALA A 206 16.46 -17.98 10.87
N PHE A 207 16.40 -18.11 9.54
CA PHE A 207 15.44 -18.97 8.84
C PHE A 207 15.80 -20.47 8.89
N ALA A 208 17.05 -20.84 9.08
CA ALA A 208 17.51 -22.22 9.03
C ALA A 208 16.69 -23.25 9.85
N PRO A 209 16.10 -22.93 11.02
CA PRO A 209 15.24 -23.88 11.75
C PRO A 209 13.88 -24.16 11.08
N VAL A 210 13.43 -23.26 10.21
CA VAL A 210 12.14 -23.36 9.51
C VAL A 210 12.34 -23.87 8.09
N THR A 211 13.30 -23.29 7.40
CA THR A 211 13.64 -23.66 6.02
C THR A 211 15.04 -23.14 5.67
N GLU A 212 15.76 -23.90 4.87
CA GLU A 212 17.05 -23.45 4.33
C GLU A 212 16.80 -22.52 3.14
N VAL A 213 17.12 -21.24 3.30
CA VAL A 213 16.98 -20.23 2.26
C VAL A 213 18.22 -19.35 2.21
N ASN A 214 18.83 -19.23 1.05
CA ASN A 214 19.96 -18.35 0.81
C ASN A 214 19.47 -16.99 0.28
N PHE A 215 19.80 -15.95 1.01
CA PHE A 215 19.49 -14.58 0.62
C PHE A 215 20.73 -13.93 -0.01
N LYS A 216 20.62 -13.51 -1.27
CA LYS A 216 21.69 -12.83 -1.98
C LYS A 216 21.31 -11.39 -2.29
N LEU A 217 22.27 -10.49 -2.13
CA LEU A 217 22.13 -9.12 -2.59
C LEU A 217 22.23 -9.08 -4.11
N GLU A 218 21.15 -8.73 -4.78
CA GLU A 218 21.08 -8.58 -6.24
C GLU A 218 21.65 -7.22 -6.66
N ARG A 219 21.05 -6.14 -6.13
CA ARG A 219 21.46 -4.77 -6.44
C ARG A 219 21.12 -3.79 -5.31
N LEU A 220 21.84 -2.66 -5.30
CA LEU A 220 21.58 -1.52 -4.44
C LEU A 220 21.01 -0.38 -5.27
N GLU A 221 19.94 0.21 -4.80
CA GLU A 221 19.28 1.34 -5.43
C GLU A 221 19.08 2.47 -4.41
N THR A 222 19.04 3.69 -4.89
CA THR A 222 18.73 4.87 -4.06
C THR A 222 17.39 5.49 -4.42
N ASN A 223 16.78 5.02 -5.50
CA ASN A 223 15.49 5.48 -5.97
C ASN A 223 14.47 4.34 -5.88
N PRO A 224 13.36 4.52 -5.15
CA PRO A 224 12.32 3.50 -5.00
C PRO A 224 11.76 2.96 -6.32
N ARG A 225 11.72 3.79 -7.37
CA ARG A 225 11.21 3.38 -8.69
C ARG A 225 12.06 2.28 -9.34
N PHE A 226 13.36 2.25 -9.07
CA PHE A 226 14.26 1.22 -9.61
C PHE A 226 14.36 -0.02 -8.70
N ALA A 227 13.92 0.11 -7.45
CA ALA A 227 13.86 -0.98 -6.50
C ALA A 227 12.55 -1.79 -6.57
N ALA A 228 11.64 -1.47 -7.49
CA ALA A 228 10.40 -2.21 -7.65
C ALA A 228 10.67 -3.67 -8.03
N ILE A 229 10.21 -4.60 -7.19
CA ILE A 229 10.31 -6.06 -7.34
C ILE A 229 8.97 -6.68 -7.74
N SER A 230 7.89 -5.93 -7.61
CA SER A 230 6.53 -6.32 -7.98
C SER A 230 5.85 -5.14 -8.66
N ARG A 231 4.77 -5.42 -9.37
CA ARG A 231 3.90 -4.34 -9.89
C ARG A 231 3.22 -3.65 -8.71
N PRO A 232 3.18 -2.33 -8.70
CA PRO A 232 2.51 -1.54 -7.65
C PRO A 232 1.00 -1.77 -7.63
#